data_682862560896b5cb6d9617baab0b67d5
#
_entry.id   682862560896b5cb6d9617baab0b67d5
#
_cell.length_a   1.000
_cell.length_b   1.000
_cell.length_c   1.000
_cell.angle_alpha   90.00
_cell.angle_beta   90.00
_cell.angle_gamma   90.00
#
_symmetry.space_group_name_H-M   'P 1'
#
loop_
_entity.id
_entity.type
_entity.pdbx_description
1 polymer ?
#
loop_
_entity_poly.entity_id
_entity_poly.type
_entity_poly.pdbx_seq_one_letter_code
_entity_poly.pdbx_strand_id
1 'polypeptide(L)'
;MRLWRAAWLILIAGVVGCGYHTAGHAVQLPENVRTIAVPAFVNETSTYRIEQVLTSSVVREFTTRTHYHILNDPGEAADATLRGTVLSTSASPLTYNSATGQAASVLVVVSMKVALTGRQGKVLYQNPSYLFREQYEVSQDLASFFEEDSPAFRRLSQDFARTLVSNILEGF
;
A
#
# COMPACT_ATOMS: atom_id res chain seq x y z
N MET A 1 -23.20 57.29 -8.99
CA MET A 1 -22.27 56.38 -9.73
C MET A 1 -21.11 55.83 -8.89
N ARG A 2 -20.70 56.44 -7.80
CA ARG A 2 -19.60 55.95 -6.96
C ARG A 2 -19.97 54.78 -6.03
N LEU A 3 -21.21 54.73 -5.55
CA LEU A 3 -21.70 53.65 -4.67
C LEU A 3 -21.91 52.32 -5.39
N TRP A 4 -22.27 52.34 -6.65
CA TRP A 4 -22.48 51.12 -7.44
C TRP A 4 -21.16 50.43 -7.83
N ARG A 5 -20.08 51.21 -7.97
CA ARG A 5 -18.73 50.64 -8.22
C ARG A 5 -18.15 49.97 -6.97
N ALA A 6 -18.49 50.45 -5.77
CA ALA A 6 -18.05 49.83 -4.51
C ALA A 6 -18.79 48.50 -4.26
N ALA A 7 -20.07 48.40 -4.63
CA ALA A 7 -20.86 47.15 -4.50
C ALA A 7 -20.31 46.02 -5.40
N TRP A 8 -19.81 46.34 -6.59
CA TRP A 8 -19.22 45.37 -7.51
C TRP A 8 -17.85 44.84 -7.04
N LEU A 9 -17.08 45.67 -6.36
CA LEU A 9 -15.77 45.24 -5.77
C LEU A 9 -15.95 44.31 -4.57
N ILE A 10 -17.02 44.45 -3.80
CA ILE A 10 -17.31 43.58 -2.66
C ILE A 10 -17.81 42.20 -3.14
N LEU A 11 -18.52 42.15 -4.28
CA LEU A 11 -19.03 40.89 -4.83
C LEU A 11 -17.90 39.99 -5.39
N ILE A 12 -16.79 40.58 -5.84
CA ILE A 12 -15.63 39.82 -6.41
C ILE A 12 -14.74 39.25 -5.30
N ALA A 13 -14.74 39.82 -4.10
CA ALA A 13 -13.92 39.34 -2.97
C ALA A 13 -14.46 38.03 -2.32
N GLY A 14 -15.68 37.60 -2.65
CA GLY A 14 -16.33 36.44 -2.06
C GLY A 14 -16.01 35.08 -2.71
N VAL A 15 -15.25 35.04 -3.82
CA VAL A 15 -15.10 33.81 -4.62
C VAL A 15 -13.73 33.11 -4.44
N VAL A 16 -12.86 33.59 -3.57
CA VAL A 16 -11.53 32.99 -3.33
C VAL A 16 -11.55 32.12 -2.07
N GLY A 17 -12.58 31.31 -1.92
CA GLY A 17 -12.62 30.24 -0.95
C GLY A 17 -12.46 28.89 -1.66
N CYS A 18 -11.29 28.61 -2.28
CA CYS A 18 -10.91 27.24 -2.59
C CYS A 18 -10.68 26.53 -1.27
N GLY A 19 -11.75 25.93 -0.73
CA GLY A 19 -11.68 25.01 0.40
C GLY A 19 -10.92 23.75 0.00
N TYR A 20 -9.60 23.82 -0.09
CA TYR A 20 -8.77 22.64 0.05
C TYR A 20 -8.89 22.20 1.50
N HIS A 21 -9.86 21.34 1.77
CA HIS A 21 -9.76 20.49 2.93
C HIS A 21 -8.54 19.57 2.71
N THR A 22 -7.44 19.87 3.35
CA THR A 22 -6.42 18.86 3.62
C THR A 22 -7.07 17.84 4.56
N ALA A 23 -7.81 16.90 3.99
CA ALA A 23 -8.20 15.67 4.66
C ALA A 23 -6.90 14.86 4.81
N GLY A 24 -6.34 14.87 5.99
CA GLY A 24 -5.12 14.15 6.27
C GLY A 24 -4.49 14.72 7.53
N HIS A 25 -5.06 14.42 8.69
CA HIS A 25 -4.20 14.23 9.83
C HIS A 25 -3.35 13.02 9.46
N ALA A 26 -2.13 13.26 8.96
CA ALA A 26 -1.10 12.25 8.96
C ALA A 26 -1.02 11.76 10.41
N VAL A 27 -1.60 10.62 10.68
CA VAL A 27 -1.44 9.93 11.96
C VAL A 27 -0.02 9.40 11.90
N GLN A 28 0.93 10.29 12.15
CA GLN A 28 2.31 9.87 12.36
C GLN A 28 2.27 8.82 13.47
N LEU A 29 2.94 7.72 13.23
CA LEU A 29 3.10 6.72 14.28
C LEU A 29 3.59 7.45 15.55
N PRO A 30 3.15 7.02 16.76
CA PRO A 30 3.55 7.69 17.99
C PRO A 30 5.07 7.88 18.06
N GLU A 31 5.53 9.03 18.53
CA GLU A 31 6.96 9.41 18.59
C GLU A 31 7.84 8.40 19.35
N ASN A 32 7.24 7.60 20.21
CA ASN A 32 7.91 6.52 20.95
C ASN A 32 8.12 5.26 20.12
N VAL A 33 7.56 5.14 18.92
CA VAL A 33 7.83 4.02 18.00
C VAL A 33 9.09 4.33 17.21
N ARG A 34 10.14 3.58 17.46
CA ARG A 34 11.42 3.67 16.75
C ARG A 34 11.78 2.37 16.05
N THR A 35 11.28 1.26 16.58
CA THR A 35 11.59 -0.08 16.11
C THR A 35 10.31 -0.79 15.74
N ILE A 36 10.25 -1.29 14.50
CA ILE A 36 9.09 -2.04 13.98
C ILE A 36 9.56 -3.45 13.63
N ALA A 37 8.93 -4.45 14.22
CA ALA A 37 9.10 -5.83 13.80
C ALA A 37 8.15 -6.15 12.64
N VAL A 38 8.69 -6.79 11.61
CA VAL A 38 7.94 -7.27 10.45
C VAL A 38 8.25 -8.76 10.27
N PRO A 39 7.59 -9.63 11.04
CA PRO A 39 7.71 -11.08 10.84
C PRO A 39 7.16 -11.48 9.48
N ALA A 40 7.57 -12.65 8.99
CA ALA A 40 7.04 -13.18 7.75
C ALA A 40 5.49 -13.18 7.77
N PHE A 41 4.88 -12.68 6.73
CA PHE A 41 3.43 -12.68 6.59
C PHE A 41 2.92 -14.12 6.49
N VAL A 42 1.67 -14.33 6.87
CA VAL A 42 1.00 -15.62 6.73
C VAL A 42 0.39 -15.71 5.34
N ASN A 43 0.51 -16.86 4.71
CA ASN A 43 -0.09 -17.14 3.40
C ASN A 43 -1.21 -18.18 3.55
N GLU A 44 -2.45 -17.75 3.27
CA GLU A 44 -3.62 -18.61 3.22
C GLU A 44 -4.02 -18.96 1.77
N THR A 45 -3.14 -18.65 0.78
CA THR A 45 -3.39 -18.88 -0.64
C THR A 45 -2.58 -20.06 -1.18
N SER A 46 -2.88 -20.48 -2.40
CA SER A 46 -2.09 -21.47 -3.13
C SER A 46 -0.88 -20.87 -3.86
N THR A 47 -0.71 -19.53 -3.84
CA THR A 47 0.40 -18.87 -4.51
C THR A 47 1.68 -19.08 -3.73
N TYR A 48 2.62 -19.76 -4.37
CA TYR A 48 3.88 -20.17 -3.75
C TYR A 48 4.71 -18.98 -3.30
N ARG A 49 5.11 -18.97 -2.03
CA ARG A 49 6.01 -17.95 -1.42
C ARG A 49 5.59 -16.49 -1.55
N ILE A 50 4.34 -16.20 -1.85
CA ILE A 50 3.90 -14.80 -1.97
C ILE A 50 4.15 -14.02 -0.69
N GLU A 51 3.97 -14.65 0.47
CA GLU A 51 4.22 -14.04 1.78
C GLU A 51 5.67 -13.57 1.95
N GLN A 52 6.62 -14.35 1.45
CA GLN A 52 8.04 -14.03 1.56
C GLN A 52 8.41 -12.83 0.68
N VAL A 53 7.91 -12.81 -0.55
CA VAL A 53 8.17 -11.73 -1.51
C VAL A 53 7.53 -10.43 -1.04
N LEU A 54 6.29 -10.47 -0.56
CA LEU A 54 5.61 -9.29 -0.03
C LEU A 54 6.27 -8.79 1.26
N THR A 55 6.62 -9.69 2.20
CA THR A 55 7.30 -9.32 3.44
C THR A 55 8.64 -8.65 3.17
N SER A 56 9.48 -9.25 2.31
CA SER A 56 10.80 -8.71 2.00
C SER A 56 10.72 -7.35 1.32
N SER A 57 9.72 -7.14 0.46
CA SER A 57 9.47 -5.85 -0.19
C SER A 57 9.01 -4.79 0.81
N VAL A 58 8.15 -5.14 1.77
CA VAL A 58 7.70 -4.24 2.83
C VAL A 58 8.85 -3.86 3.78
N VAL A 59 9.66 -4.83 4.19
CA VAL A 59 10.87 -4.58 5.00
C VAL A 59 11.82 -3.62 4.27
N ARG A 60 12.06 -3.87 2.99
CA ARG A 60 12.91 -3.01 2.16
C ARG A 60 12.35 -1.60 2.05
N GLU A 61 11.07 -1.45 1.81
CA GLU A 61 10.40 -0.14 1.69
C GLU A 61 10.50 0.66 3.00
N PHE A 62 10.22 0.04 4.15
CA PHE A 62 10.41 0.69 5.45
C PHE A 62 11.87 1.11 5.66
N THR A 63 12.82 0.23 5.38
CA THR A 63 14.25 0.49 5.59
C THR A 63 14.77 1.62 4.71
N THR A 64 14.29 1.72 3.48
CA THR A 64 14.78 2.72 2.52
C THR A 64 14.08 4.06 2.62
N ARG A 65 12.81 4.08 3.05
CA ARG A 65 11.95 5.27 3.03
C ARG A 65 11.78 5.91 4.40
N THR A 66 12.06 5.17 5.47
CA THR A 66 11.78 5.65 6.83
C THR A 66 13.02 5.60 7.72
N HIS A 67 12.92 6.20 8.89
CA HIS A 67 13.96 6.16 9.92
C HIS A 67 13.73 5.07 10.97
N TYR A 68 12.72 4.21 10.79
CA TYR A 68 12.44 3.12 11.72
C TYR A 68 13.50 2.02 11.59
N HIS A 69 13.89 1.49 12.73
CA HIS A 69 14.73 0.29 12.77
C HIS A 69 13.83 -0.95 12.55
N ILE A 70 14.13 -1.74 11.53
CA ILE A 70 13.28 -2.88 11.17
C ILE A 70 13.90 -4.17 11.69
N LEU A 71 13.10 -4.95 12.41
CA LEU A 71 13.42 -6.28 12.90
C LEU A 71 12.58 -7.33 12.17
N ASN A 72 13.16 -8.51 11.95
CA ASN A 72 12.45 -9.62 11.33
C ASN A 72 11.58 -10.40 12.32
N ASP A 73 11.81 -10.22 13.62
CA ASP A 73 11.14 -10.98 14.67
C ASP A 73 10.60 -10.05 15.77
N PRO A 74 9.36 -10.29 16.24
CA PRO A 74 8.75 -9.50 17.32
C PRO A 74 9.34 -9.88 18.69
N GLY A 75 10.58 -9.47 18.94
CA GLY A 75 11.21 -9.59 20.24
C GLY A 75 10.80 -8.46 21.21
N GLU A 76 11.31 -8.49 22.45
CA GLU A 76 11.10 -7.42 23.44
C GLU A 76 11.61 -6.04 22.98
N ALA A 77 12.49 -6.00 22.00
CA ALA A 77 13.05 -4.77 21.45
C ALA A 77 12.13 -4.03 20.46
N ALA A 78 11.05 -4.65 19.99
CA ALA A 78 10.14 -4.02 19.04
C ALA A 78 9.14 -3.10 19.75
N ASP A 79 9.02 -1.86 19.29
CA ASP A 79 8.02 -0.91 19.79
C ASP A 79 6.65 -1.15 19.15
N ALA A 80 6.66 -1.63 17.89
CA ALA A 80 5.46 -2.06 17.20
C ALA A 80 5.74 -3.30 16.35
N THR A 81 4.69 -4.06 16.04
CA THR A 81 4.77 -5.26 15.19
C THR A 81 3.75 -5.16 14.07
N LEU A 82 4.22 -5.24 12.83
CA LEU A 82 3.39 -5.32 11.64
C LEU A 82 3.13 -6.79 11.30
N ARG A 83 1.88 -7.19 11.32
CA ARG A 83 1.44 -8.54 10.91
C ARG A 83 0.59 -8.44 9.66
N GLY A 84 0.80 -9.35 8.73
CA GLY A 84 0.01 -9.48 7.51
C GLY A 84 -0.42 -10.93 7.30
N THR A 85 -1.63 -11.12 6.73
CA THR A 85 -2.11 -12.43 6.27
C THR A 85 -2.66 -12.25 4.86
N VAL A 86 -2.06 -12.92 3.90
CA VAL A 86 -2.56 -12.96 2.51
C VAL A 86 -3.75 -13.92 2.46
N LEU A 87 -4.92 -13.38 2.08
CA LEU A 87 -6.19 -14.13 2.07
C LEU A 87 -6.50 -14.69 0.68
N SER A 88 -6.22 -13.91 -0.35
CA SER A 88 -6.44 -14.35 -1.74
C SER A 88 -5.55 -13.59 -2.70
N THR A 89 -5.27 -14.24 -3.82
CA THR A 89 -4.55 -13.68 -4.96
C THR A 89 -5.27 -14.08 -6.23
N SER A 90 -5.36 -13.17 -7.18
CA SER A 90 -5.85 -13.50 -8.52
C SER A 90 -5.14 -12.66 -9.58
N ALA A 91 -4.99 -13.23 -10.76
CA ALA A 91 -4.57 -12.54 -11.97
C ALA A 91 -5.56 -12.87 -13.08
N SER A 92 -6.18 -11.83 -13.64
CA SER A 92 -7.20 -11.97 -14.69
C SER A 92 -6.79 -11.17 -15.91
N PRO A 93 -6.86 -11.74 -17.12
CA PRO A 93 -6.54 -11.02 -18.33
C PRO A 93 -7.51 -9.86 -18.55
N LEU A 94 -6.98 -8.68 -18.89
CA LEU A 94 -7.75 -7.51 -19.28
C LEU A 94 -7.75 -7.29 -20.80
N THR A 95 -6.60 -7.48 -21.41
CA THR A 95 -6.45 -7.33 -22.86
C THR A 95 -5.68 -8.50 -23.44
N TYR A 96 -5.91 -8.76 -24.72
CA TYR A 96 -5.26 -9.83 -25.46
C TYR A 96 -4.50 -9.24 -26.66
N ASN A 97 -3.39 -9.84 -26.98
CA ASN A 97 -2.67 -9.57 -28.23
C ASN A 97 -3.44 -10.20 -29.39
N SER A 98 -3.88 -9.37 -30.34
CA SER A 98 -4.71 -9.82 -31.45
C SER A 98 -3.98 -10.77 -32.42
N ALA A 99 -2.66 -10.77 -32.43
CA ALA A 99 -1.86 -11.64 -33.32
C ALA A 99 -1.58 -13.01 -32.69
N THR A 100 -1.44 -13.08 -31.35
CA THR A 100 -1.05 -14.31 -30.63
C THR A 100 -2.18 -14.93 -29.82
N GLY A 101 -3.23 -14.16 -29.51
CA GLY A 101 -4.31 -14.57 -28.60
C GLY A 101 -3.90 -14.66 -27.14
N GLN A 102 -2.66 -14.33 -26.80
CA GLN A 102 -2.15 -14.33 -25.42
C GLN A 102 -2.56 -13.06 -24.66
N ALA A 103 -2.63 -13.14 -23.34
CA ALA A 103 -2.86 -11.97 -22.50
C ALA A 103 -1.74 -10.94 -22.73
N ALA A 104 -2.13 -9.70 -23.00
CA ALA A 104 -1.20 -8.57 -23.14
C ALA A 104 -1.13 -7.75 -21.85
N SER A 105 -2.23 -7.67 -21.10
CA SER A 105 -2.24 -7.10 -19.75
C SER A 105 -3.14 -7.91 -18.82
N VAL A 106 -2.83 -7.85 -17.52
CA VAL A 106 -3.56 -8.55 -16.47
C VAL A 106 -3.90 -7.59 -15.35
N LEU A 107 -5.07 -7.78 -14.75
CA LEU A 107 -5.42 -7.20 -13.46
C LEU A 107 -5.01 -8.19 -12.37
N VAL A 108 -4.13 -7.73 -11.49
CA VAL A 108 -3.74 -8.48 -10.30
C VAL A 108 -4.47 -7.91 -9.10
N VAL A 109 -5.02 -8.81 -8.30
CA VAL A 109 -5.68 -8.46 -7.03
C VAL A 109 -5.06 -9.29 -5.92
N VAL A 110 -4.58 -8.61 -4.88
CA VAL A 110 -4.10 -9.23 -3.64
C VAL A 110 -4.99 -8.73 -2.50
N SER A 111 -5.63 -9.65 -1.80
CA SER A 111 -6.42 -9.35 -0.60
C SER A 111 -5.71 -9.85 0.62
N MET A 112 -5.62 -9.03 1.66
CA MET A 112 -4.97 -9.43 2.90
C MET A 112 -5.53 -8.69 4.13
N LYS A 113 -5.26 -9.24 5.31
CA LYS A 113 -5.40 -8.55 6.60
C LYS A 113 -4.07 -7.95 6.96
N VAL A 114 -4.08 -6.72 7.46
CA VAL A 114 -2.88 -6.04 7.94
C VAL A 114 -3.17 -5.38 9.26
N ALA A 115 -2.26 -5.53 10.23
CA ALA A 115 -2.35 -4.86 11.51
C ALA A 115 -0.96 -4.46 12.00
N LEU A 116 -0.80 -3.20 12.42
CA LEU A 116 0.34 -2.70 13.16
C LEU A 116 -0.09 -2.50 14.61
N THR A 117 0.51 -3.23 15.53
CA THR A 117 0.20 -3.18 16.96
C THR A 117 1.42 -2.72 17.75
N GLY A 118 1.22 -1.76 18.64
CA GLY A 118 2.25 -1.31 19.58
C GLY A 118 2.53 -2.35 20.67
N ARG A 119 3.59 -2.11 21.45
CA ARG A 119 4.12 -3.03 22.48
C ARG A 119 3.07 -3.48 23.51
N GLN A 120 2.11 -2.64 23.85
CA GLN A 120 1.04 -2.95 24.81
C GLN A 120 -0.24 -3.49 24.15
N GLY A 121 -0.16 -3.95 22.91
CA GLY A 121 -1.32 -4.41 22.14
C GLY A 121 -2.20 -3.30 21.58
N LYS A 122 -1.82 -2.03 21.73
CA LYS A 122 -2.56 -0.91 21.14
C LYS A 122 -2.48 -1.01 19.61
N VAL A 123 -3.63 -1.03 18.95
CA VAL A 123 -3.70 -0.99 17.49
C VAL A 123 -3.30 0.41 17.01
N LEU A 124 -2.25 0.49 16.21
CA LEU A 124 -1.75 1.72 15.60
C LEU A 124 -2.28 1.89 14.17
N TYR A 125 -2.41 0.79 13.45
CA TYR A 125 -3.03 0.71 12.13
C TYR A 125 -3.69 -0.65 11.98
N GLN A 126 -4.84 -0.70 11.35
CA GLN A 126 -5.51 -1.95 11.02
C GLN A 126 -6.35 -1.80 9.77
N ASN A 127 -6.18 -2.75 8.86
CA ASN A 127 -7.09 -2.94 7.74
C ASN A 127 -7.39 -4.44 7.58
N PRO A 128 -8.59 -4.88 8.00
CA PRO A 128 -8.96 -6.29 7.94
C PRO A 128 -9.27 -6.78 6.52
N SER A 129 -9.41 -5.86 5.58
CA SER A 129 -9.76 -6.16 4.18
C SER A 129 -8.95 -5.26 3.23
N TYR A 130 -7.63 -5.24 3.45
CA TYR A 130 -6.70 -4.50 2.58
C TYR A 130 -6.73 -5.12 1.19
N LEU A 131 -7.01 -4.29 0.19
CA LEU A 131 -7.15 -4.72 -1.18
C LEU A 131 -6.19 -3.93 -2.07
N PHE A 132 -5.19 -4.61 -2.61
CA PHE A 132 -4.28 -4.07 -3.61
C PHE A 132 -4.72 -4.53 -5.00
N ARG A 133 -4.84 -3.57 -5.92
CA ARG A 133 -5.25 -3.82 -7.32
C ARG A 133 -4.38 -3.01 -8.25
N GLU A 134 -3.72 -3.70 -9.16
CA GLU A 134 -2.90 -3.04 -10.18
C GLU A 134 -2.96 -3.80 -11.50
N GLN A 135 -2.77 -3.06 -12.58
CA GLN A 135 -2.68 -3.60 -13.92
C GLN A 135 -1.22 -3.71 -14.33
N TYR A 136 -0.84 -4.87 -14.85
CA TYR A 136 0.50 -5.13 -15.36
C TYR A 136 0.45 -5.58 -16.81
N GLU A 137 1.40 -5.10 -17.61
CA GLU A 137 1.67 -5.68 -18.92
C GLU A 137 2.46 -6.98 -18.73
N VAL A 138 2.06 -8.01 -19.44
CA VAL A 138 2.71 -9.32 -19.40
C VAL A 138 3.23 -9.65 -20.79
N SER A 139 4.46 -10.15 -20.84
CA SER A 139 5.10 -10.66 -22.06
C SER A 139 5.13 -12.17 -22.13
N GLN A 140 4.61 -12.85 -21.12
CA GLN A 140 4.61 -14.29 -20.96
C GLN A 140 3.19 -14.79 -20.64
N ASP A 141 3.03 -16.10 -20.52
CA ASP A 141 1.76 -16.69 -20.15
C ASP A 141 1.29 -16.23 -18.76
N LEU A 142 -0.03 -16.05 -18.63
CA LEU A 142 -0.67 -15.65 -17.37
C LEU A 142 -0.35 -16.63 -16.23
N ALA A 143 -0.21 -17.93 -16.52
CA ALA A 143 0.12 -18.94 -15.52
C ALA A 143 1.47 -18.69 -14.84
N SER A 144 2.43 -18.09 -15.55
CA SER A 144 3.77 -17.78 -15.03
C SER A 144 3.86 -16.44 -14.27
N PHE A 145 2.76 -15.69 -14.15
CA PHE A 145 2.79 -14.36 -13.54
C PHE A 145 3.32 -14.36 -12.11
N PHE A 146 2.91 -15.36 -11.32
CA PHE A 146 3.31 -15.50 -9.92
C PHE A 146 4.56 -16.38 -9.71
N GLU A 147 5.28 -16.70 -10.77
CA GLU A 147 6.58 -17.36 -10.61
C GLU A 147 7.57 -16.42 -9.93
N GLU A 148 8.42 -16.96 -9.04
CA GLU A 148 9.32 -16.22 -8.17
C GLU A 148 10.23 -15.24 -8.93
N ASP A 149 10.65 -15.59 -10.15
CA ASP A 149 11.53 -14.79 -10.97
C ASP A 149 10.82 -13.86 -11.96
N SER A 150 9.48 -13.83 -11.94
CA SER A 150 8.71 -12.98 -12.85
C SER A 150 9.00 -11.50 -12.61
N PRO A 151 9.43 -10.73 -13.63
CA PRO A 151 9.62 -9.29 -13.51
C PRO A 151 8.33 -8.56 -13.12
N ALA A 152 7.18 -9.07 -13.54
CA ALA A 152 5.88 -8.53 -13.19
C ALA A 152 5.58 -8.72 -11.70
N PHE A 153 5.89 -9.89 -11.14
CA PHE A 153 5.70 -10.17 -9.72
C PHE A 153 6.62 -9.33 -8.83
N ARG A 154 7.86 -9.09 -9.27
CA ARG A 154 8.75 -8.15 -8.56
C ARG A 154 8.23 -6.71 -8.56
N ARG A 155 7.69 -6.22 -9.69
CA ARG A 155 7.05 -4.90 -9.73
C ARG A 155 5.85 -4.84 -8.81
N LEU A 156 4.95 -5.82 -8.89
CA LEU A 156 3.79 -5.95 -8.00
C LEU A 156 4.18 -5.84 -6.54
N SER A 157 5.19 -6.61 -6.10
CA SER A 157 5.60 -6.61 -4.69
C SER A 157 6.18 -5.27 -4.23
N GLN A 158 6.88 -4.55 -5.10
CA GLN A 158 7.39 -3.20 -4.82
C GLN A 158 6.26 -2.17 -4.74
N ASP A 159 5.32 -2.19 -5.69
CA ASP A 159 4.17 -1.28 -5.71
C ASP A 159 3.25 -1.54 -4.52
N PHE A 160 3.01 -2.81 -4.20
CA PHE A 160 2.30 -3.22 -2.99
C PHE A 160 2.97 -2.65 -1.74
N ALA A 161 4.28 -2.86 -1.57
CA ALA A 161 5.01 -2.41 -0.39
C ALA A 161 4.96 -0.89 -0.25
N ARG A 162 5.15 -0.15 -1.35
CA ARG A 162 5.07 1.30 -1.39
C ARG A 162 3.70 1.80 -0.93
N THR A 163 2.63 1.22 -1.47
CA THR A 163 1.26 1.60 -1.14
C THR A 163 0.92 1.26 0.31
N LEU A 164 1.28 0.05 0.76
CA LEU A 164 1.02 -0.36 2.14
C LEU A 164 1.76 0.51 3.15
N VAL A 165 3.04 0.76 2.94
CA VAL A 165 3.85 1.59 3.85
C VAL A 165 3.33 3.03 3.87
N SER A 166 2.95 3.60 2.73
CA SER A 166 2.30 4.92 2.68
C SER A 166 1.02 4.94 3.51
N ASN A 167 0.13 3.97 3.33
CA ASN A 167 -1.13 3.91 4.06
C ASN A 167 -0.90 3.79 5.59
N ILE A 168 0.10 3.02 6.02
CA ILE A 168 0.45 2.90 7.44
C ILE A 168 0.97 4.22 7.99
N LEU A 169 1.81 4.94 7.25
CA LEU A 169 2.41 6.20 7.68
C LEU A 169 1.42 7.38 7.63
N GLU A 170 0.46 7.33 6.73
CA GLU A 170 -0.53 8.37 6.51
C GLU A 170 -1.85 8.10 7.25
N GLY A 171 -2.01 6.92 7.85
CA GLY A 171 -3.16 6.56 8.67
C GLY A 171 -4.46 6.30 7.90
N PHE A 172 -4.37 5.88 6.62
CA PHE A 172 -5.52 5.53 5.77
C PHE A 172 -5.87 4.05 5.82
#